data_a13a876db6d85ee181d0ca3a35be0446
#
_entry.id   a13a876db6d85ee181d0ca3a35be0446
#
_cell.length_a   1.000
_cell.length_b   1.000
_cell.length_c   1.000
_cell.angle_alpha   90.00
_cell.angle_beta   90.00
_cell.angle_gamma   90.00
#
_symmetry.space_group_name_H-M   'P 1'
#
loop_
_entity.id
_entity.type
_entity.pdbx_description
1 polymer ?
#
loop_
_entity_poly.entity_id
_entity_poly.type
_entity_poly.pdbx_seq_one_letter_code
_entity_poly.pdbx_strand_id
1 'polypeptide(L)'
;MFERKPIVNSLRHSLLLLVISGVLATACSRQHGTPAPASAGAAPAEEKLLNLYIWSDYLAQDTIDNFEKQTGIQVEVSNYGSNEELEAKLSSGHSGYDIVVPSAPFLERQLKAGLYLALDKSKLPNLKNMDPEIQKRLAQHDPQNAHAVLHMWGTGGIGYNVDKVKAAMPNAPLDSWALIFDPEVVKNFQKCGITVTDSASEMYAMVLIALGKNANSQKPEDLAAATEALMRLRPFVRYVDTQRMISDLVNGEVCLAVGYSGDILQAASRAKENETGQKVAYSIPKQGTIMWFDSYAIPKDAPHPDNAHLFINYMLQPEVIAAVTNLVHYPNGNTAARQFVSKDILDDPSIYPPPEVMAKLVPVLAVSEESTRLMTRGWQRFTTGH
;
A
#
# COMPACT_ATOMS: atom_id res chain seq x y z
N MET A 1 -15.59 -53.04 -4.12
CA MET A 1 -15.00 -54.36 -4.45
C MET A 1 -13.58 -54.11 -4.90
N PHE A 2 -12.62 -54.85 -4.35
CA PHE A 2 -11.17 -54.78 -4.44
C PHE A 2 -10.54 -53.77 -3.47
N GLU A 3 -10.13 -54.19 -2.39
CA GLU A 3 -9.20 -55.08 -1.70
C GLU A 3 -7.89 -54.34 -1.34
N ARG A 4 -7.72 -54.26 0.00
CA ARG A 4 -6.49 -53.88 0.69
C ARG A 4 -5.50 -55.03 0.74
N LYS A 5 -4.21 -54.76 0.66
CA LYS A 5 -3.20 -55.64 1.31
C LYS A 5 -2.10 -54.83 1.99
N PRO A 6 -1.66 -55.26 3.16
CA PRO A 6 -0.58 -54.64 3.92
C PRO A 6 0.75 -55.34 3.66
N ILE A 7 1.87 -54.63 3.85
CA ILE A 7 3.19 -55.27 3.93
C ILE A 7 3.90 -54.83 5.23
N VAL A 8 4.27 -55.88 5.88
CA VAL A 8 4.82 -56.18 7.18
C VAL A 8 6.27 -55.69 7.37
N ASN A 9 6.59 -55.38 8.64
CA ASN A 9 7.87 -55.18 9.31
C ASN A 9 9.01 -56.13 8.92
N SER A 10 10.25 -55.63 8.96
CA SER A 10 11.37 -56.44 9.43
C SER A 10 12.41 -55.58 10.18
N LEU A 11 12.45 -55.82 11.50
CA LEU A 11 13.59 -55.54 12.39
C LEU A 11 14.81 -56.35 11.96
N ARG A 12 16.00 -55.78 11.97
CA ARG A 12 17.25 -56.52 12.22
C ARG A 12 18.18 -55.74 13.13
N HIS A 13 18.44 -56.35 14.28
CA HIS A 13 19.51 -56.06 15.24
C HIS A 13 20.88 -56.53 14.73
N SER A 14 21.93 -55.81 15.06
CA SER A 14 23.31 -56.38 15.30
C SER A 14 24.15 -55.26 15.91
N LEU A 15 24.44 -55.32 17.12
CA LEU A 15 25.55 -55.96 17.90
C LEU A 15 26.84 -55.14 17.92
N LEU A 16 27.15 -54.70 19.15
CA LEU A 16 28.38 -54.15 19.71
C LEU A 16 29.67 -54.83 19.26
N LEU A 17 30.75 -54.03 19.15
CA LEU A 17 32.11 -54.48 19.47
C LEU A 17 32.93 -53.29 20.05
N LEU A 18 33.24 -53.43 21.34
CA LEU A 18 34.22 -52.62 22.06
C LEU A 18 35.64 -53.06 21.63
N VAL A 19 36.54 -52.11 21.38
CA VAL A 19 38.00 -52.40 21.48
C VAL A 19 38.66 -51.31 22.31
N ILE A 20 39.15 -51.69 23.44
CA ILE A 20 40.01 -50.90 24.36
C ILE A 20 41.47 -51.22 23.97
N SER A 21 42.30 -50.19 23.79
CA SER A 21 43.77 -50.20 23.95
C SER A 21 44.26 -48.78 23.66
N GLY A 22 44.99 -48.13 24.48
CA GLY A 22 46.15 -48.23 25.20
C GLY A 22 46.76 -46.84 25.33
N VAL A 23 47.02 -46.43 26.55
CA VAL A 23 47.62 -45.13 26.95
C VAL A 23 49.12 -45.17 26.61
N LEU A 24 49.61 -44.09 25.97
CA LEU A 24 51.02 -43.67 26.00
C LEU A 24 51.10 -42.18 26.23
N ALA A 25 51.47 -41.81 27.43
CA ALA A 25 51.76 -40.43 27.82
C ALA A 25 53.14 -40.03 27.26
N THR A 26 53.13 -38.95 26.51
CA THR A 26 54.34 -38.19 26.20
C THR A 26 54.12 -36.75 26.61
N ALA A 27 54.80 -36.31 27.64
CA ALA A 27 54.88 -34.98 28.15
C ALA A 27 55.71 -34.11 27.18
N CYS A 28 55.10 -33.06 26.61
CA CYS A 28 55.81 -31.97 25.99
C CYS A 28 55.30 -30.64 26.50
N SER A 29 56.23 -29.83 26.90
CA SER A 29 56.14 -28.52 27.54
C SER A 29 55.14 -27.56 26.87
N ARG A 30 54.23 -26.97 27.67
CA ARG A 30 53.35 -25.86 27.31
C ARG A 30 54.15 -24.57 27.20
N GLN A 31 54.35 -24.07 26.01
CA GLN A 31 54.53 -22.64 25.80
C GLN A 31 53.14 -21.96 25.85
N HIS A 32 52.97 -21.01 26.76
CA HIS A 32 51.83 -20.12 26.82
C HIS A 32 51.89 -19.13 25.64
N GLY A 33 51.26 -19.51 24.52
CA GLY A 33 50.90 -18.55 23.47
C GLY A 33 49.59 -17.92 23.86
N THR A 34 49.57 -16.61 24.00
CA THR A 34 48.37 -15.76 24.12
C THR A 34 47.43 -16.06 22.93
N PRO A 35 46.14 -16.36 23.16
CA PRO A 35 45.22 -16.55 22.05
C PRO A 35 45.08 -15.20 21.29
N ALA A 36 45.39 -15.19 20.00
CA ALA A 36 45.03 -14.09 19.12
C ALA A 36 43.50 -13.90 19.19
N PRO A 37 42.99 -12.64 19.19
CA PRO A 37 41.56 -12.43 19.14
C PRO A 37 41.03 -13.10 17.89
N ALA A 38 40.04 -13.98 18.08
CA ALA A 38 39.28 -14.58 16.98
C ALA A 38 38.72 -13.41 16.15
N SER A 39 39.13 -13.32 14.90
CA SER A 39 38.47 -12.42 13.95
C SER A 39 36.98 -12.79 13.96
N ALA A 40 36.15 -11.84 14.34
CA ALA A 40 34.71 -11.98 14.15
C ALA A 40 34.49 -12.34 12.68
N GLY A 41 34.13 -13.60 12.42
CA GLY A 41 33.80 -14.05 11.08
C GLY A 41 32.68 -13.15 10.56
N ALA A 42 32.88 -12.55 9.39
CA ALA A 42 31.80 -11.89 8.69
C ALA A 42 30.62 -12.87 8.59
N ALA A 43 29.42 -12.42 8.93
CA ALA A 43 28.23 -13.19 8.72
C ALA A 43 28.21 -13.68 7.26
N PRO A 44 27.76 -14.92 6.99
CA PRO A 44 27.66 -15.40 5.61
C PRO A 44 26.84 -14.39 4.81
N ALA A 45 27.30 -14.06 3.60
CA ALA A 45 26.57 -13.17 2.70
C ALA A 45 25.18 -13.79 2.43
N GLU A 46 24.16 -12.95 2.40
CA GLU A 46 22.80 -13.37 2.06
C GLU A 46 22.76 -14.00 0.66
N GLU A 47 21.83 -14.92 0.45
CA GLU A 47 21.51 -15.45 -0.86
C GLU A 47 21.13 -14.27 -1.79
N LYS A 48 21.54 -14.36 -3.07
CA LYS A 48 21.20 -13.31 -4.05
C LYS A 48 19.75 -13.44 -4.53
N LEU A 49 18.82 -13.33 -3.62
CA LEU A 49 17.38 -13.41 -3.81
C LEU A 49 16.68 -12.32 -3.03
N LEU A 50 15.58 -11.80 -3.58
CA LEU A 50 14.67 -10.86 -2.94
C LEU A 50 13.24 -11.23 -3.26
N ASN A 51 12.42 -11.48 -2.24
CA ASN A 51 11.00 -11.77 -2.38
C ASN A 51 10.19 -10.50 -2.08
N LEU A 52 9.61 -9.90 -3.11
CA LEU A 52 8.81 -8.69 -3.03
C LEU A 52 7.31 -9.01 -3.08
N TYR A 53 6.53 -8.56 -2.10
CA TYR A 53 5.07 -8.67 -2.07
C TYR A 53 4.44 -7.29 -2.13
N ILE A 54 3.82 -6.96 -3.25
CA ILE A 54 3.41 -5.60 -3.60
C ILE A 54 2.07 -5.59 -4.32
N TRP A 55 1.41 -4.45 -4.38
CA TRP A 55 0.22 -4.22 -5.19
C TRP A 55 0.49 -4.47 -6.68
N SER A 56 -0.53 -4.91 -7.42
CA SER A 56 -0.42 -5.09 -8.87
C SER A 56 -0.18 -3.75 -9.59
N ASP A 57 0.56 -3.79 -10.69
CA ASP A 57 0.84 -2.63 -11.57
C ASP A 57 1.45 -1.42 -10.85
N TYR A 58 2.30 -1.65 -9.84
CA TYR A 58 2.81 -0.62 -8.94
C TYR A 58 4.34 -0.39 -9.05
N LEU A 59 4.97 -0.93 -10.10
CA LEU A 59 6.36 -0.73 -10.46
C LEU A 59 6.47 -0.37 -11.96
N ALA A 60 7.45 0.46 -12.32
CA ALA A 60 7.75 0.69 -13.73
C ALA A 60 8.34 -0.58 -14.37
N GLN A 61 8.12 -0.75 -15.68
CA GLN A 61 8.41 -1.98 -16.40
C GLN A 61 9.85 -2.47 -16.23
N ASP A 62 10.84 -1.57 -16.27
CA ASP A 62 12.26 -1.92 -16.21
C ASP A 62 12.85 -1.88 -14.79
N THR A 63 12.04 -1.64 -13.78
CA THR A 63 12.52 -1.45 -12.38
C THR A 63 13.25 -2.68 -11.89
N ILE A 64 12.66 -3.86 -12.03
CA ILE A 64 13.23 -5.13 -11.55
C ILE A 64 14.47 -5.49 -12.36
N ASP A 65 14.36 -5.50 -13.69
CA ASP A 65 15.48 -5.85 -14.59
C ASP A 65 16.72 -4.98 -14.33
N ASN A 66 16.52 -3.68 -14.08
CA ASN A 66 17.60 -2.76 -13.81
C ASN A 66 18.24 -3.00 -12.44
N PHE A 67 17.44 -3.32 -11.42
CA PHE A 67 17.96 -3.70 -10.10
C PHE A 67 18.78 -5.00 -10.18
N GLU A 68 18.25 -6.02 -10.84
CA GLU A 68 18.94 -7.31 -11.02
C GLU A 68 20.27 -7.15 -11.76
N LYS A 69 20.29 -6.36 -12.84
CA LYS A 69 21.53 -6.06 -13.60
C LYS A 69 22.58 -5.33 -12.76
N GLN A 70 22.14 -4.41 -11.88
CA GLN A 70 23.05 -3.63 -11.04
C GLN A 70 23.64 -4.43 -9.88
N THR A 71 22.86 -5.33 -9.30
CA THR A 71 23.21 -6.00 -8.03
C THR A 71 23.53 -7.47 -8.18
N GLY A 72 23.03 -8.11 -9.22
CA GLY A 72 23.03 -9.56 -9.40
C GLY A 72 22.11 -10.29 -8.43
N ILE A 73 21.17 -9.57 -7.77
CA ILE A 73 20.14 -10.14 -6.89
C ILE A 73 18.90 -10.39 -7.75
N GLN A 74 18.42 -11.63 -7.77
CA GLN A 74 17.17 -12.00 -8.42
C GLN A 74 15.98 -11.52 -7.60
N VAL A 75 14.92 -10.97 -8.24
CA VAL A 75 13.73 -10.50 -7.56
C VAL A 75 12.52 -11.34 -7.96
N GLU A 76 11.90 -11.98 -6.97
CA GLU A 76 10.61 -12.66 -7.14
C GLU A 76 9.48 -11.75 -6.67
N VAL A 77 8.58 -11.38 -7.60
CA VAL A 77 7.46 -10.48 -7.33
C VAL A 77 6.18 -11.30 -7.16
N SER A 78 5.50 -11.09 -6.04
CA SER A 78 4.14 -11.57 -5.79
C SER A 78 3.22 -10.39 -5.57
N ASN A 79 1.94 -10.53 -5.91
CA ASN A 79 0.96 -9.47 -5.75
C ASN A 79 -0.14 -9.87 -4.76
N TYR A 80 -0.73 -8.85 -4.13
CA TYR A 80 -1.94 -8.99 -3.32
C TYR A 80 -2.98 -7.97 -3.73
N GLY A 81 -4.25 -8.28 -3.44
CA GLY A 81 -5.39 -7.45 -3.82
C GLY A 81 -5.92 -6.57 -2.69
N SER A 82 -5.52 -6.84 -1.43
CA SER A 82 -5.98 -6.06 -0.28
C SER A 82 -4.96 -6.06 0.87
N ASN A 83 -5.03 -5.02 1.72
CA ASN A 83 -4.22 -4.97 2.94
C ASN A 83 -4.57 -6.10 3.92
N GLU A 84 -5.81 -6.58 3.93
CA GLU A 84 -6.27 -7.70 4.74
C GLU A 84 -5.58 -9.01 4.33
N GLU A 85 -5.40 -9.24 3.04
CA GLU A 85 -4.64 -10.37 2.50
C GLU A 85 -3.18 -10.32 2.97
N LEU A 86 -2.54 -9.15 2.82
CA LEU A 86 -1.18 -8.91 3.32
C LEU A 86 -1.09 -9.18 4.83
N GLU A 87 -2.02 -8.62 5.62
CA GLU A 87 -2.03 -8.79 7.07
C GLU A 87 -2.20 -10.24 7.50
N ALA A 88 -3.11 -10.99 6.85
CA ALA A 88 -3.29 -12.41 7.10
C ALA A 88 -2.00 -13.21 6.82
N LYS A 89 -1.32 -12.86 5.72
CA LYS A 89 -0.05 -13.49 5.34
C LYS A 89 1.06 -13.24 6.37
N LEU A 90 1.24 -11.99 6.81
CA LEU A 90 2.25 -11.63 7.80
C LEU A 90 1.94 -12.21 9.18
N SER A 91 0.66 -12.19 9.59
CA SER A 91 0.22 -12.69 10.90
C SER A 91 0.36 -14.20 11.04
N SER A 92 0.41 -14.95 9.95
CA SER A 92 0.65 -16.40 9.98
C SER A 92 2.10 -16.77 10.36
N GLY A 93 3.03 -15.80 10.31
CA GLY A 93 4.47 -16.01 10.48
C GLY A 93 5.10 -16.75 9.29
N HIS A 94 6.41 -16.68 9.19
CA HIS A 94 7.17 -17.27 8.07
C HIS A 94 6.58 -16.86 6.70
N SER A 95 6.39 -15.55 6.55
CA SER A 95 5.78 -14.99 5.34
C SER A 95 6.55 -15.35 4.07
N GLY A 96 7.87 -15.47 4.20
CA GLY A 96 8.81 -15.75 3.12
C GLY A 96 9.13 -14.50 2.27
N TYR A 97 8.58 -13.34 2.62
CA TYR A 97 8.83 -12.10 1.91
C TYR A 97 9.91 -11.25 2.60
N ASP A 98 10.67 -10.52 1.78
CA ASP A 98 11.71 -9.59 2.23
C ASP A 98 11.19 -8.16 2.31
N ILE A 99 10.30 -7.79 1.40
CA ILE A 99 9.66 -6.49 1.35
C ILE A 99 8.16 -6.65 1.12
N VAL A 100 7.40 -5.83 1.83
CA VAL A 100 5.95 -5.65 1.64
C VAL A 100 5.60 -4.16 1.56
N VAL A 101 4.42 -3.84 1.03
CA VAL A 101 4.02 -2.44 0.80
C VAL A 101 2.64 -2.14 1.40
N PRO A 102 2.50 -2.15 2.74
CA PRO A 102 1.24 -1.85 3.41
C PRO A 102 0.83 -0.39 3.24
N SER A 103 -0.48 -0.14 3.22
CA SER A 103 -1.03 1.20 3.42
C SER A 103 -0.94 1.63 4.89
N ALA A 104 -0.80 2.94 5.11
CA ALA A 104 -0.41 3.49 6.42
C ALA A 104 -1.28 3.06 7.63
N PRO A 105 -2.61 2.97 7.56
CA PRO A 105 -3.41 2.50 8.71
C PRO A 105 -3.12 1.05 9.09
N PHE A 106 -2.82 0.21 8.10
CA PHE A 106 -2.43 -1.19 8.30
C PHE A 106 -0.98 -1.28 8.82
N LEU A 107 -0.07 -0.50 8.25
CA LEU A 107 1.30 -0.36 8.77
C LEU A 107 1.28 -0.03 10.27
N GLU A 108 0.50 0.97 10.70
CA GLU A 108 0.38 1.38 12.10
C GLU A 108 -0.09 0.22 13.00
N ARG A 109 -1.08 -0.54 12.57
CA ARG A 109 -1.62 -1.69 13.31
C ARG A 109 -0.61 -2.84 13.37
N GLN A 110 0.02 -3.13 12.26
CA GLN A 110 1.02 -4.18 12.10
C GLN A 110 2.32 -3.87 12.87
N LEU A 111 2.69 -2.59 12.99
CA LEU A 111 3.78 -2.15 13.86
C LEU A 111 3.48 -2.41 15.33
N LYS A 112 2.26 -2.13 15.79
CA LYS A 112 1.81 -2.45 17.16
C LYS A 112 1.85 -3.96 17.44
N ALA A 113 1.64 -4.78 16.42
CA ALA A 113 1.77 -6.24 16.49
C ALA A 113 3.22 -6.74 16.37
N GLY A 114 4.19 -5.85 16.13
CA GLY A 114 5.62 -6.19 16.03
C GLY A 114 5.98 -7.01 14.79
N LEU A 115 5.30 -6.77 13.65
CA LEU A 115 5.47 -7.53 12.42
C LEU A 115 6.63 -7.04 11.54
N TYR A 116 7.27 -5.91 11.85
CA TYR A 116 8.30 -5.30 11.01
C TYR A 116 9.63 -5.12 11.74
N LEU A 117 10.72 -5.16 10.98
CA LEU A 117 12.05 -4.76 11.43
C LEU A 117 12.17 -3.24 11.46
N ALA A 118 12.93 -2.72 12.43
CA ALA A 118 13.43 -1.37 12.35
C ALA A 118 14.46 -1.26 11.22
N LEU A 119 14.34 -0.21 10.40
CA LEU A 119 15.23 0.01 9.27
C LEU A 119 16.63 0.45 9.72
N ASP A 120 17.66 -0.13 9.14
CA ASP A 120 19.00 0.39 9.22
C ASP A 120 19.17 1.56 8.25
N LYS A 121 18.95 2.77 8.75
CA LYS A 121 19.02 4.00 7.93
C LYS A 121 20.41 4.26 7.35
N SER A 122 21.47 3.66 7.89
CA SER A 122 22.81 3.76 7.33
C SER A 122 22.93 3.08 5.97
N LYS A 123 22.06 2.09 5.68
CA LYS A 123 21.95 1.39 4.40
C LYS A 123 21.05 2.12 3.39
N LEU A 124 20.43 3.23 3.78
CA LEU A 124 19.48 3.99 2.99
C LEU A 124 19.94 5.44 2.71
N PRO A 125 21.12 5.66 2.10
CA PRO A 125 21.67 7.00 1.89
C PRO A 125 20.77 7.91 1.04
N ASN A 126 19.87 7.36 0.23
CA ASN A 126 18.92 8.11 -0.60
C ASN A 126 17.71 8.63 0.18
N LEU A 127 17.51 8.27 1.47
CA LEU A 127 16.49 8.87 2.34
C LEU A 127 16.60 10.40 2.44
N LYS A 128 17.79 10.97 2.24
CA LYS A 128 18.02 12.42 2.21
C LYS A 128 17.20 13.16 1.15
N ASN A 129 16.70 12.44 0.14
CA ASN A 129 15.92 13.00 -0.97
C ASN A 129 14.42 13.13 -0.62
N MET A 130 13.98 12.56 0.51
CA MET A 130 12.57 12.55 0.89
C MET A 130 12.10 13.91 1.39
N ASP A 131 10.88 14.30 0.98
CA ASP A 131 10.21 15.54 1.38
C ASP A 131 9.94 15.54 2.90
N PRO A 132 10.44 16.55 3.66
CA PRO A 132 10.26 16.60 5.10
C PRO A 132 8.80 16.70 5.56
N GLU A 133 7.93 17.38 4.79
CA GLU A 133 6.49 17.49 5.14
C GLU A 133 5.77 16.17 4.94
N ILE A 134 6.10 15.44 3.90
CA ILE A 134 5.56 14.08 3.68
C ILE A 134 6.07 13.13 4.78
N GLN A 135 7.36 13.17 5.09
CA GLN A 135 7.94 12.37 6.17
C GLN A 135 7.28 12.66 7.54
N LYS A 136 6.99 13.93 7.84
CA LYS A 136 6.27 14.32 9.06
C LYS A 136 4.84 13.77 9.11
N ARG A 137 4.16 13.68 7.98
CA ARG A 137 2.81 13.10 7.89
C ARG A 137 2.86 11.57 8.07
N LEU A 138 3.80 10.90 7.42
CA LEU A 138 4.01 9.45 7.57
C LEU A 138 4.37 9.08 9.01
N ALA A 139 5.13 9.93 9.72
CA ALA A 139 5.51 9.73 11.12
C ALA A 139 4.32 9.66 12.09
N GLN A 140 3.10 10.00 11.67
CA GLN A 140 1.89 9.78 12.46
C GLN A 140 1.53 8.29 12.53
N HIS A 141 1.95 7.50 11.55
CA HIS A 141 1.72 6.06 11.46
C HIS A 141 2.93 5.24 11.93
N ASP A 142 4.14 5.70 11.58
CA ASP A 142 5.41 5.08 11.97
C ASP A 142 6.29 6.13 12.67
N PRO A 143 6.28 6.21 14.00
CA PRO A 143 7.04 7.19 14.75
C PRO A 143 8.50 7.22 14.32
N GLN A 144 9.00 8.43 13.98
CA GLN A 144 10.36 8.69 13.47
C GLN A 144 10.64 8.02 12.10
N ASN A 145 9.63 7.50 11.40
CA ASN A 145 9.79 6.68 10.20
C ASN A 145 10.84 5.59 10.42
N ALA A 146 10.66 4.84 11.50
CA ALA A 146 11.66 3.89 11.98
C ALA A 146 11.62 2.54 11.24
N HIS A 147 10.49 2.19 10.63
CA HIS A 147 10.24 0.86 10.08
C HIS A 147 9.83 0.87 8.60
N ALA A 148 9.43 2.03 8.07
CA ALA A 148 8.91 2.12 6.72
C ALA A 148 9.49 3.29 5.94
N VAL A 149 9.55 3.12 4.62
CA VAL A 149 9.94 4.15 3.65
C VAL A 149 8.80 4.33 2.66
N LEU A 150 8.36 5.57 2.49
CA LEU A 150 7.29 5.88 1.55
C LEU A 150 7.63 5.41 0.13
N HIS A 151 6.69 4.69 -0.48
CA HIS A 151 6.68 4.37 -1.90
C HIS A 151 5.91 5.46 -2.67
N MET A 152 4.59 5.49 -2.48
CA MET A 152 3.69 6.46 -3.11
C MET A 152 2.70 7.01 -2.09
N TRP A 153 2.10 8.15 -2.44
CA TRP A 153 0.99 8.72 -1.70
C TRP A 153 -0.07 9.25 -2.67
N GLY A 154 -1.24 9.50 -2.19
CA GLY A 154 -2.31 10.05 -3.01
C GLY A 154 -3.47 10.55 -2.18
N THR A 155 -4.54 10.90 -2.88
CA THR A 155 -5.77 11.44 -2.27
C THR A 155 -6.96 10.59 -2.70
N GLY A 156 -7.96 10.48 -1.82
CA GLY A 156 -9.30 10.09 -2.23
C GLY A 156 -10.07 11.31 -2.73
N GLY A 157 -10.94 11.15 -3.72
CA GLY A 157 -11.68 12.28 -4.25
C GLY A 157 -12.75 11.88 -5.24
N ILE A 158 -13.12 12.81 -6.11
CA ILE A 158 -14.22 12.62 -7.04
C ILE A 158 -13.70 12.49 -8.47
N GLY A 159 -13.88 11.30 -9.06
CA GLY A 159 -13.72 11.06 -10.48
C GLY A 159 -15.02 11.34 -11.23
N TYR A 160 -14.94 11.93 -12.41
CA TYR A 160 -16.14 12.21 -13.17
C TYR A 160 -15.90 12.23 -14.68
N ASN A 161 -16.92 11.83 -15.43
CA ASN A 161 -16.97 12.01 -16.87
C ASN A 161 -17.50 13.42 -17.16
N VAL A 162 -16.63 14.27 -17.71
CA VAL A 162 -16.89 15.71 -17.91
C VAL A 162 -18.16 15.97 -18.72
N ASP A 163 -18.30 15.30 -19.86
CA ASP A 163 -19.41 15.55 -20.78
C ASP A 163 -20.74 15.01 -20.23
N LYS A 164 -20.74 13.84 -19.58
CA LYS A 164 -21.94 13.24 -18.98
C LYS A 164 -22.42 14.02 -17.77
N VAL A 165 -21.50 14.44 -16.90
CA VAL A 165 -21.87 15.25 -15.73
C VAL A 165 -22.42 16.60 -16.16
N LYS A 166 -21.78 17.26 -17.14
CA LYS A 166 -22.28 18.53 -17.70
C LYS A 166 -23.66 18.38 -18.36
N ALA A 167 -23.89 17.26 -19.05
CA ALA A 167 -25.20 16.99 -19.66
C ALA A 167 -26.30 16.73 -18.62
N ALA A 168 -25.98 16.03 -17.52
CA ALA A 168 -26.94 15.75 -16.44
C ALA A 168 -27.21 16.97 -15.55
N MET A 169 -26.18 17.78 -15.25
CA MET A 169 -26.26 18.96 -14.40
C MET A 169 -25.19 19.99 -14.83
N PRO A 170 -25.54 20.99 -15.68
CA PRO A 170 -24.56 21.95 -16.20
C PRO A 170 -23.77 22.73 -15.14
N ASN A 171 -24.38 22.98 -13.97
CA ASN A 171 -23.78 23.70 -12.85
C ASN A 171 -23.45 22.75 -11.67
N ALA A 172 -23.03 21.52 -11.96
CA ALA A 172 -22.64 20.56 -10.93
C ALA A 172 -21.47 21.10 -10.08
N PRO A 173 -21.52 20.95 -8.74
CA PRO A 173 -20.46 21.43 -7.84
C PRO A 173 -19.26 20.47 -7.87
N LEU A 174 -18.48 20.49 -8.96
CA LEU A 174 -17.40 19.53 -9.23
C LEU A 174 -16.27 19.55 -8.17
N ASP A 175 -16.12 20.66 -7.46
CA ASP A 175 -15.11 20.89 -6.42
C ASP A 175 -15.64 20.66 -5.00
N SER A 176 -16.74 19.93 -4.83
CA SER A 176 -17.40 19.79 -3.53
C SER A 176 -17.94 18.39 -3.29
N TRP A 177 -17.81 17.89 -2.06
CA TRP A 177 -18.46 16.65 -1.61
C TRP A 177 -19.99 16.69 -1.74
N ALA A 178 -20.61 17.88 -1.89
CA ALA A 178 -22.04 17.97 -2.18
C ALA A 178 -22.41 17.27 -3.50
N LEU A 179 -21.48 17.16 -4.47
CA LEU A 179 -21.70 16.41 -5.70
C LEU A 179 -22.11 14.95 -5.44
N ILE A 180 -21.59 14.36 -4.35
CA ILE A 180 -21.78 12.95 -3.98
C ILE A 180 -22.78 12.80 -2.83
N PHE A 181 -22.65 13.61 -1.76
CA PHE A 181 -23.37 13.36 -0.51
C PHE A 181 -24.63 14.23 -0.30
N ASP A 182 -24.90 15.18 -1.21
CA ASP A 182 -26.19 15.90 -1.23
C ASP A 182 -27.20 15.13 -2.09
N PRO A 183 -28.29 14.57 -1.50
CA PRO A 183 -29.29 13.81 -2.23
C PRO A 183 -29.94 14.60 -3.39
N GLU A 184 -30.10 15.92 -3.24
CA GLU A 184 -30.70 16.76 -4.28
C GLU A 184 -29.77 16.97 -5.48
N VAL A 185 -28.48 16.82 -5.28
CA VAL A 185 -27.47 16.90 -6.33
C VAL A 185 -27.24 15.53 -6.96
N VAL A 186 -26.95 14.51 -6.14
CA VAL A 186 -26.53 13.19 -6.61
C VAL A 186 -27.62 12.43 -7.39
N LYS A 187 -28.90 12.68 -7.11
CA LYS A 187 -30.04 12.08 -7.84
C LYS A 187 -30.01 12.36 -9.35
N ASN A 188 -29.41 13.47 -9.78
CA ASN A 188 -29.31 13.82 -11.21
C ASN A 188 -28.39 12.85 -11.99
N PHE A 189 -27.52 12.11 -11.29
CA PHE A 189 -26.53 11.21 -11.88
C PHE A 189 -26.93 9.73 -11.82
N GLN A 190 -28.08 9.41 -11.26
CA GLN A 190 -28.54 8.00 -11.12
C GLN A 190 -28.56 7.25 -12.45
N LYS A 191 -28.97 7.91 -13.56
CA LYS A 191 -29.05 7.25 -14.87
C LYS A 191 -27.67 6.94 -15.46
N CYS A 192 -26.70 7.83 -15.30
CA CYS A 192 -25.37 7.63 -15.85
C CYS A 192 -24.44 6.81 -14.96
N GLY A 193 -24.83 6.53 -13.71
CA GLY A 193 -24.17 5.62 -12.80
C GLY A 193 -23.12 6.28 -11.90
N ILE A 194 -23.14 5.83 -10.64
CA ILE A 194 -22.21 6.26 -9.59
C ILE A 194 -21.59 5.03 -8.98
N THR A 195 -20.30 5.09 -8.71
CA THR A 195 -19.56 4.03 -7.99
C THR A 195 -18.71 4.62 -6.88
N VAL A 196 -18.32 3.81 -5.92
CA VAL A 196 -17.43 4.20 -4.83
C VAL A 196 -16.39 3.11 -4.59
N THR A 197 -15.22 3.49 -4.04
CA THR A 197 -14.19 2.56 -3.60
C THR A 197 -14.74 1.58 -2.55
N ASP A 198 -14.15 0.41 -2.44
CA ASP A 198 -14.54 -0.65 -1.49
C ASP A 198 -13.81 -0.55 -0.13
N SER A 199 -13.12 0.55 0.14
CA SER A 199 -12.50 0.82 1.44
C SER A 199 -13.45 1.48 2.43
N ALA A 200 -13.93 0.71 3.41
CA ALA A 200 -14.84 1.21 4.45
C ALA A 200 -14.23 2.37 5.24
N SER A 201 -13.00 2.23 5.75
CA SER A 201 -12.35 3.23 6.60
C SER A 201 -12.16 4.57 5.89
N GLU A 202 -11.76 4.53 4.63
CA GLU A 202 -11.52 5.73 3.83
C GLU A 202 -12.82 6.40 3.40
N MET A 203 -13.84 5.62 3.03
CA MET A 203 -15.19 6.15 2.76
C MET A 203 -15.77 6.84 3.99
N TYR A 204 -15.64 6.26 5.19
CA TYR A 204 -16.06 6.92 6.42
C TYR A 204 -15.31 8.23 6.66
N ALA A 205 -13.99 8.24 6.46
CA ALA A 205 -13.18 9.45 6.62
C ALA A 205 -13.62 10.57 5.64
N MET A 206 -13.83 10.23 4.36
CA MET A 206 -14.31 11.18 3.34
C MET A 206 -15.72 11.71 3.65
N VAL A 207 -16.63 10.85 4.13
CA VAL A 207 -17.97 11.27 4.55
C VAL A 207 -17.90 12.18 5.78
N LEU A 208 -17.06 11.87 6.77
CA LEU A 208 -16.86 12.73 7.94
C LEU A 208 -16.37 14.12 7.54
N ILE A 209 -15.41 14.21 6.62
CA ILE A 209 -14.96 15.50 6.06
C ILE A 209 -16.12 16.22 5.36
N ALA A 210 -16.91 15.52 4.56
CA ALA A 210 -18.07 16.08 3.88
C ALA A 210 -19.11 16.64 4.87
N LEU A 211 -19.25 16.05 6.05
CA LEU A 211 -20.12 16.48 7.15
C LEU A 211 -19.48 17.58 8.03
N GLY A 212 -18.26 18.05 7.72
CA GLY A 212 -17.53 19.03 8.51
C GLY A 212 -17.01 18.49 9.83
N LYS A 213 -16.82 17.17 9.93
CA LYS A 213 -16.33 16.47 11.12
C LYS A 213 -14.85 16.08 10.96
N ASN A 214 -14.23 15.69 12.07
CA ASN A 214 -12.87 15.14 12.02
C ASN A 214 -12.86 13.81 11.24
N ALA A 215 -12.03 13.69 10.20
CA ALA A 215 -11.87 12.49 9.39
C ALA A 215 -11.57 11.22 10.22
N ASN A 216 -10.81 11.38 11.30
CA ASN A 216 -10.41 10.30 12.21
C ASN A 216 -11.28 10.24 13.48
N SER A 217 -12.52 10.76 13.45
CA SER A 217 -13.43 10.68 14.60
C SER A 217 -13.81 9.24 14.89
N GLN A 218 -13.67 8.86 16.14
CA GLN A 218 -14.08 7.55 16.67
C GLN A 218 -15.33 7.65 17.55
N LYS A 219 -15.98 8.82 17.59
CA LYS A 219 -17.20 9.02 18.35
C LYS A 219 -18.36 8.26 17.70
N PRO A 220 -19.11 7.43 18.48
CA PRO A 220 -20.22 6.66 17.94
C PRO A 220 -21.25 7.51 17.18
N GLU A 221 -21.55 8.71 17.68
CA GLU A 221 -22.48 9.64 17.02
C GLU A 221 -22.00 10.16 15.68
N ASP A 222 -20.68 10.37 15.50
CA ASP A 222 -20.09 10.78 14.22
C ASP A 222 -20.12 9.64 13.22
N LEU A 223 -19.76 8.42 13.67
CA LEU A 223 -19.80 7.21 12.83
C LEU A 223 -21.25 6.84 12.43
N ALA A 224 -22.22 7.05 13.33
CA ALA A 224 -23.63 6.89 13.00
C ALA A 224 -24.07 7.89 11.92
N ALA A 225 -23.70 9.18 12.07
CA ALA A 225 -24.02 10.22 11.07
C ALA A 225 -23.39 9.92 9.71
N ALA A 226 -22.15 9.40 9.68
CA ALA A 226 -21.50 8.95 8.45
C ALA A 226 -22.23 7.76 7.82
N THR A 227 -22.64 6.77 8.62
CA THR A 227 -23.45 5.63 8.15
C THR A 227 -24.75 6.11 7.50
N GLU A 228 -25.46 7.05 8.13
CA GLU A 228 -26.70 7.61 7.57
C GLU A 228 -26.46 8.36 6.26
N ALA A 229 -25.35 9.09 6.12
CA ALA A 229 -25.00 9.76 4.88
C ALA A 229 -24.72 8.72 3.77
N LEU A 230 -24.00 7.65 4.06
CA LEU A 230 -23.80 6.53 3.14
C LEU A 230 -25.13 5.87 2.75
N MET A 231 -26.03 5.63 3.69
CA MET A 231 -27.34 5.04 3.42
C MET A 231 -28.22 5.95 2.55
N ARG A 232 -28.10 7.28 2.67
CA ARG A 232 -28.77 8.22 1.74
C ARG A 232 -28.18 8.20 0.33
N LEU A 233 -26.87 7.94 0.22
CA LEU A 233 -26.20 7.79 -1.08
C LEU A 233 -26.53 6.45 -1.75
N ARG A 234 -26.76 5.38 -0.97
CA ARG A 234 -26.92 3.99 -1.46
C ARG A 234 -27.86 3.82 -2.64
N PRO A 235 -29.07 4.44 -2.69
CA PRO A 235 -30.00 4.26 -3.82
C PRO A 235 -29.45 4.70 -5.19
N PHE A 236 -28.40 5.52 -5.20
CA PHE A 236 -27.79 6.09 -6.39
C PHE A 236 -26.52 5.33 -6.81
N VAL A 237 -25.95 4.50 -5.91
CA VAL A 237 -24.72 3.73 -6.17
C VAL A 237 -25.04 2.47 -6.95
N ARG A 238 -24.40 2.32 -8.11
CA ARG A 238 -24.55 1.16 -8.98
C ARG A 238 -23.85 -0.07 -8.42
N TYR A 239 -22.62 0.11 -7.94
CA TYR A 239 -21.79 -0.91 -7.27
C TYR A 239 -20.70 -0.26 -6.42
N VAL A 240 -20.06 -1.10 -5.58
CA VAL A 240 -18.89 -0.76 -4.75
C VAL A 240 -17.75 -1.66 -5.21
N ASP A 241 -16.76 -1.12 -5.94
CA ASP A 241 -15.65 -1.88 -6.50
C ASP A 241 -14.60 -0.94 -7.09
N THR A 242 -13.41 -0.90 -6.48
CA THR A 242 -12.31 -0.01 -6.88
C THR A 242 -11.72 -0.40 -8.23
N GLN A 243 -11.54 -1.68 -8.49
CA GLN A 243 -10.89 -2.17 -9.72
C GLN A 243 -11.78 -1.96 -10.95
N ARG A 244 -13.05 -2.32 -10.84
CA ARG A 244 -14.03 -2.17 -11.90
C ARG A 244 -14.27 -0.69 -12.26
N MET A 245 -14.18 0.20 -11.29
CA MET A 245 -14.34 1.66 -11.46
C MET A 245 -13.49 2.21 -12.62
N ILE A 246 -12.23 1.76 -12.72
CA ILE A 246 -11.27 2.25 -13.73
C ILE A 246 -11.79 1.93 -15.13
N SER A 247 -12.13 0.68 -15.40
CA SER A 247 -12.62 0.25 -16.71
C SER A 247 -13.97 0.91 -17.08
N ASP A 248 -14.87 1.07 -16.09
CA ASP A 248 -16.19 1.65 -16.33
C ASP A 248 -16.12 3.17 -16.58
N LEU A 249 -15.14 3.88 -15.99
CA LEU A 249 -14.85 5.27 -16.34
C LEU A 249 -14.29 5.39 -17.77
N VAL A 250 -13.34 4.51 -18.16
CA VAL A 250 -12.76 4.46 -19.51
C VAL A 250 -13.84 4.24 -20.57
N ASN A 251 -14.79 3.35 -20.31
CA ASN A 251 -15.86 2.98 -21.24
C ASN A 251 -17.09 3.90 -21.12
N GLY A 252 -17.13 4.78 -20.10
CA GLY A 252 -18.26 5.65 -19.85
C GLY A 252 -19.48 4.95 -19.28
N GLU A 253 -19.34 3.79 -18.66
CA GLU A 253 -20.44 3.06 -18.00
C GLU A 253 -20.87 3.76 -16.70
N VAL A 254 -19.99 4.53 -16.07
CA VAL A 254 -20.28 5.39 -14.93
C VAL A 254 -19.88 6.83 -15.23
N CYS A 255 -20.55 7.79 -14.59
CA CYS A 255 -20.24 9.20 -14.76
C CYS A 255 -19.67 9.87 -13.51
N LEU A 256 -19.85 9.26 -12.35
CA LEU A 256 -19.28 9.70 -11.07
C LEU A 256 -18.65 8.53 -10.34
N ALA A 257 -17.53 8.81 -9.69
CA ALA A 257 -16.81 7.84 -8.87
C ALA A 257 -16.24 8.53 -7.63
N VAL A 258 -16.28 7.86 -6.48
CA VAL A 258 -15.44 8.21 -5.33
C VAL A 258 -14.29 7.21 -5.29
N GLY A 259 -13.08 7.68 -5.51
CA GLY A 259 -11.92 6.80 -5.66
C GLY A 259 -10.59 7.53 -5.50
N TYR A 260 -9.51 6.83 -5.85
CA TYR A 260 -8.16 7.33 -5.69
C TYR A 260 -7.69 8.15 -6.89
N SER A 261 -6.91 9.20 -6.62
CA SER A 261 -6.44 10.14 -7.65
C SER A 261 -5.78 9.46 -8.84
N GLY A 262 -4.79 8.58 -8.61
CA GLY A 262 -4.06 7.91 -9.70
C GLY A 262 -4.94 6.97 -10.51
N ASP A 263 -5.83 6.19 -9.88
CA ASP A 263 -6.74 5.29 -10.59
C ASP A 263 -7.65 6.03 -11.57
N ILE A 264 -8.19 7.18 -11.11
CA ILE A 264 -9.04 8.02 -11.95
C ILE A 264 -8.25 8.69 -13.07
N LEU A 265 -7.01 9.14 -12.78
CA LEU A 265 -6.12 9.74 -13.77
C LEU A 265 -5.59 8.70 -14.78
N GLN A 266 -5.32 7.47 -14.33
CA GLN A 266 -5.06 6.35 -15.25
C GLN A 266 -6.26 6.06 -16.15
N ALA A 267 -7.49 6.09 -15.60
CA ALA A 267 -8.69 5.96 -16.42
C ALA A 267 -8.78 7.08 -17.48
N ALA A 268 -8.41 8.30 -17.13
CA ALA A 268 -8.35 9.42 -18.06
C ALA A 268 -7.32 9.21 -19.18
N SER A 269 -6.10 8.77 -18.85
CA SER A 269 -5.07 8.42 -19.83
C SER A 269 -5.51 7.29 -20.75
N ARG A 270 -6.00 6.19 -20.19
CA ARG A 270 -6.48 5.03 -20.96
C ARG A 270 -7.65 5.37 -21.87
N ALA A 271 -8.58 6.24 -21.43
CA ALA A 271 -9.69 6.70 -22.27
C ALA A 271 -9.19 7.49 -23.48
N LYS A 272 -8.15 8.30 -23.30
CA LYS A 272 -7.50 9.06 -24.39
C LYS A 272 -6.73 8.15 -25.33
N GLU A 273 -5.92 7.23 -24.80
CA GLU A 273 -5.10 6.27 -25.58
C GLU A 273 -5.96 5.33 -26.41
N ASN A 274 -7.07 4.85 -25.85
CA ASN A 274 -8.01 3.93 -26.50
C ASN A 274 -9.04 4.65 -27.39
N GLU A 275 -8.94 5.97 -27.54
CA GLU A 275 -9.86 6.81 -28.32
C GLU A 275 -11.35 6.56 -28.02
N THR A 276 -11.69 6.27 -26.76
CA THR A 276 -13.07 5.95 -26.36
C THR A 276 -14.04 7.14 -26.45
N GLY A 277 -13.51 8.35 -26.66
CA GLY A 277 -14.26 9.60 -26.65
C GLY A 277 -14.70 10.06 -25.26
N GLN A 278 -14.36 9.32 -24.20
CA GLN A 278 -14.68 9.70 -22.82
C GLN A 278 -13.65 10.71 -22.29
N LYS A 279 -14.12 11.75 -21.61
CA LYS A 279 -13.28 12.74 -20.93
C LYS A 279 -13.44 12.54 -19.42
N VAL A 280 -12.47 11.88 -18.81
CA VAL A 280 -12.46 11.63 -17.37
C VAL A 280 -11.60 12.71 -16.70
N ALA A 281 -12.06 13.21 -15.54
CA ALA A 281 -11.32 14.16 -14.72
C ALA A 281 -11.43 13.77 -13.23
N TYR A 282 -10.49 14.27 -12.44
CA TYR A 282 -10.45 14.10 -10.99
C TYR A 282 -10.55 15.46 -10.30
N SER A 283 -11.17 15.49 -9.14
CA SER A 283 -11.27 16.69 -8.30
C SER A 283 -11.01 16.37 -6.83
N ILE A 284 -10.18 17.20 -6.21
CA ILE A 284 -10.02 17.26 -4.76
C ILE A 284 -11.08 18.25 -4.24
N PRO A 285 -12.07 17.83 -3.43
CA PRO A 285 -13.09 18.72 -2.93
C PRO A 285 -12.54 19.83 -2.04
N LYS A 286 -13.12 21.03 -2.15
CA LYS A 286 -12.69 22.24 -1.41
C LYS A 286 -12.78 22.13 0.11
N GLN A 287 -13.61 21.21 0.62
CA GLN A 287 -13.69 20.88 2.03
C GLN A 287 -12.45 20.14 2.54
N GLY A 288 -11.58 19.66 1.64
CA GLY A 288 -10.50 18.75 1.91
C GLY A 288 -10.90 17.30 1.66
N THR A 289 -9.94 16.41 1.83
CA THR A 289 -10.12 14.97 1.65
C THR A 289 -9.06 14.18 2.39
N ILE A 290 -9.11 12.86 2.24
CA ILE A 290 -8.09 11.95 2.79
C ILE A 290 -6.80 12.01 1.99
N MET A 291 -5.70 11.73 2.71
CA MET A 291 -4.38 11.44 2.17
C MET A 291 -3.95 10.07 2.65
N TRP A 292 -3.53 9.23 1.74
CA TRP A 292 -3.06 7.88 2.05
C TRP A 292 -1.57 7.74 1.67
N PHE A 293 -0.91 6.76 2.27
CA PHE A 293 0.49 6.43 2.04
C PHE A 293 0.64 4.93 1.92
N ASP A 294 1.39 4.50 0.91
CA ASP A 294 1.89 3.13 0.78
C ASP A 294 3.39 3.14 0.96
N SER A 295 3.89 2.25 1.79
CA SER A 295 5.29 2.30 2.22
C SER A 295 5.95 0.95 2.17
N TYR A 296 7.20 0.90 1.73
CA TYR A 296 8.04 -0.28 1.86
C TYR A 296 8.32 -0.56 3.33
N ALA A 297 8.11 -1.78 3.76
CA ALA A 297 8.46 -2.27 5.08
C ALA A 297 9.10 -3.65 4.98
N ILE A 298 10.00 -3.98 5.90
CA ILE A 298 10.71 -5.26 5.95
C ILE A 298 10.04 -6.11 7.02
N PRO A 299 9.42 -7.27 6.69
CA PRO A 299 8.87 -8.18 7.67
C PRO A 299 9.91 -8.61 8.70
N LYS A 300 9.47 -8.85 9.95
CA LYS A 300 10.36 -9.26 11.04
C LYS A 300 11.08 -10.59 10.76
N ASP A 301 10.48 -11.43 9.96
CA ASP A 301 10.95 -12.74 9.55
C ASP A 301 11.52 -12.77 8.13
N ALA A 302 11.84 -11.61 7.57
CA ALA A 302 12.42 -11.48 6.24
C ALA A 302 13.70 -12.34 6.11
N PRO A 303 13.80 -13.23 5.12
CA PRO A 303 14.98 -14.07 4.94
C PRO A 303 16.21 -13.28 4.46
N HIS A 304 16.03 -12.17 3.73
CA HIS A 304 17.13 -11.39 3.13
C HIS A 304 17.02 -9.89 3.45
N PRO A 305 17.14 -9.46 4.74
CA PRO A 305 16.93 -8.09 5.15
C PRO A 305 17.97 -7.11 4.57
N ASP A 306 19.18 -7.55 4.26
CA ASP A 306 20.20 -6.70 3.62
C ASP A 306 19.87 -6.41 2.16
N ASN A 307 19.42 -7.42 1.41
CA ASN A 307 18.94 -7.24 0.05
C ASN A 307 17.69 -6.35 0.01
N ALA A 308 16.81 -6.47 1.01
CA ALA A 308 15.66 -5.59 1.16
C ALA A 308 16.05 -4.11 1.32
N HIS A 309 17.05 -3.80 2.15
CA HIS A 309 17.57 -2.44 2.26
C HIS A 309 18.18 -1.93 0.95
N LEU A 310 18.91 -2.79 0.22
CA LEU A 310 19.47 -2.43 -1.09
C LEU A 310 18.37 -2.06 -2.08
N PHE A 311 17.30 -2.86 -2.14
CA PHE A 311 16.17 -2.59 -3.02
C PHE A 311 15.42 -1.30 -2.63
N ILE A 312 15.14 -1.10 -1.35
CA ILE A 312 14.49 0.13 -0.87
C ILE A 312 15.36 1.34 -1.23
N ASN A 313 16.67 1.27 -1.00
CA ASN A 313 17.58 2.38 -1.37
C ASN A 313 17.65 2.59 -2.89
N TYR A 314 17.55 1.54 -3.69
CA TYR A 314 17.46 1.64 -5.15
C TYR A 314 16.17 2.36 -5.56
N MET A 315 15.02 1.99 -4.98
CA MET A 315 13.74 2.65 -5.25
C MET A 315 13.73 4.13 -4.86
N LEU A 316 14.59 4.54 -3.91
CA LEU A 316 14.78 5.94 -3.52
C LEU A 316 15.69 6.73 -4.48
N GLN A 317 16.23 6.11 -5.53
CA GLN A 317 16.90 6.86 -6.59
C GLN A 317 15.89 7.73 -7.34
N PRO A 318 16.22 8.99 -7.62
CA PRO A 318 15.27 9.94 -8.22
C PRO A 318 14.66 9.47 -9.53
N GLU A 319 15.48 8.91 -10.42
CA GLU A 319 15.06 8.42 -11.74
C GLU A 319 14.13 7.20 -11.62
N VAL A 320 14.44 6.29 -10.69
CA VAL A 320 13.70 5.05 -10.49
C VAL A 320 12.28 5.34 -10.00
N ILE A 321 12.16 6.14 -8.93
CA ILE A 321 10.83 6.43 -8.37
C ILE A 321 10.01 7.37 -9.26
N ALA A 322 10.66 8.25 -10.03
CA ALA A 322 9.97 9.08 -11.01
C ALA A 322 9.35 8.26 -12.14
N ALA A 323 10.02 7.20 -12.60
CA ALA A 323 9.48 6.29 -13.60
C ALA A 323 8.19 5.62 -13.11
N VAL A 324 8.12 5.26 -11.82
CA VAL A 324 6.88 4.74 -11.21
C VAL A 324 5.79 5.81 -11.21
N THR A 325 6.08 7.04 -10.75
CA THR A 325 5.11 8.16 -10.78
C THR A 325 4.58 8.42 -12.19
N ASN A 326 5.44 8.39 -13.20
CA ASN A 326 5.06 8.60 -14.59
C ASN A 326 4.11 7.51 -15.13
N LEU A 327 4.18 6.30 -14.58
CA LEU A 327 3.30 5.19 -14.93
C LEU A 327 1.96 5.25 -14.18
N VAL A 328 2.03 5.38 -12.83
CA VAL A 328 0.86 5.18 -11.97
C VAL A 328 0.10 6.47 -11.68
N HIS A 329 0.65 7.63 -12.04
CA HIS A 329 0.08 8.96 -11.77
C HIS A 329 -0.15 9.25 -10.27
N TYR A 330 0.60 8.58 -9.41
CA TYR A 330 0.67 8.89 -7.99
C TYR A 330 1.95 9.66 -7.67
N PRO A 331 1.89 10.66 -6.80
CA PRO A 331 3.08 11.37 -6.36
C PRO A 331 3.93 10.49 -5.46
N ASN A 332 5.25 10.57 -5.63
CA ASN A 332 6.22 10.04 -4.70
C ASN A 332 6.66 11.12 -3.68
N GLY A 333 7.35 10.70 -2.64
CA GLY A 333 7.86 11.61 -1.62
C GLY A 333 9.29 12.10 -1.85
N ASN A 334 9.90 11.83 -3.01
CA ASN A 334 11.30 12.17 -3.30
C ASN A 334 11.37 13.51 -4.05
N THR A 335 11.89 14.54 -3.37
CA THR A 335 11.99 15.89 -3.96
C THR A 335 12.95 15.97 -5.15
N ALA A 336 14.02 15.15 -5.15
CA ALA A 336 14.97 15.11 -6.25
C ALA A 336 14.40 14.40 -7.50
N ALA A 337 13.33 13.61 -7.35
CA ALA A 337 12.68 12.93 -8.46
C ALA A 337 11.90 13.89 -9.38
N ARG A 338 11.53 15.09 -8.90
CA ARG A 338 10.71 16.05 -9.67
C ARG A 338 11.28 16.39 -11.04
N GLN A 339 12.59 16.45 -11.20
CA GLN A 339 13.24 16.72 -12.48
C GLN A 339 13.07 15.61 -13.54
N PHE A 340 12.66 14.40 -13.12
CA PHE A 340 12.45 13.22 -13.96
C PHE A 340 10.97 12.88 -14.12
N VAL A 341 10.08 13.50 -13.35
CA VAL A 341 8.64 13.38 -13.52
C VAL A 341 8.22 14.20 -14.73
N SER A 342 7.36 13.62 -15.57
CA SER A 342 6.84 14.31 -16.77
C SER A 342 6.10 15.60 -16.38
N LYS A 343 6.25 16.61 -17.22
CA LYS A 343 5.76 17.97 -16.90
C LYS A 343 4.24 18.03 -16.73
N ASP A 344 3.49 17.28 -17.52
CA ASP A 344 2.03 17.19 -17.43
C ASP A 344 1.57 16.58 -16.08
N ILE A 345 2.31 15.61 -15.52
CA ILE A 345 2.04 15.05 -14.19
C ILE A 345 2.47 16.03 -13.09
N LEU A 346 3.64 16.65 -13.24
CA LEU A 346 4.19 17.55 -12.22
C LEU A 346 3.35 18.84 -12.06
N ASP A 347 2.79 19.34 -13.17
CA ASP A 347 1.95 20.55 -13.22
C ASP A 347 0.47 20.26 -12.91
N ASP A 348 0.06 18.99 -12.76
CA ASP A 348 -1.31 18.64 -12.43
C ASP A 348 -1.57 18.81 -10.91
N PRO A 349 -2.43 19.79 -10.52
CA PRO A 349 -2.75 20.03 -9.11
C PRO A 349 -3.57 18.88 -8.47
N SER A 350 -4.06 17.94 -9.26
CA SER A 350 -4.72 16.72 -8.78
C SER A 350 -3.70 15.68 -8.27
N ILE A 351 -2.46 15.74 -8.79
CA ILE A 351 -1.36 14.84 -8.42
C ILE A 351 -0.45 15.53 -7.41
N TYR A 352 -0.01 16.76 -7.71
CA TYR A 352 0.82 17.58 -6.85
C TYR A 352 0.05 18.83 -6.37
N PRO A 353 -0.83 18.69 -5.36
CA PRO A 353 -1.68 19.77 -4.90
C PRO A 353 -0.89 20.96 -4.38
N PRO A 354 -1.37 22.20 -4.62
CA PRO A 354 -0.73 23.38 -4.08
C PRO A 354 -0.87 23.47 -2.55
N PRO A 355 -0.04 24.28 -1.86
CA PRO A 355 0.03 24.31 -0.39
C PRO A 355 -1.31 24.50 0.33
N GLU A 356 -2.21 25.32 -0.22
CA GLU A 356 -3.55 25.58 0.35
C GLU A 356 -4.49 24.37 0.26
N VAL A 357 -4.30 23.47 -0.71
CA VAL A 357 -5.00 22.19 -0.82
C VAL A 357 -4.34 21.18 0.09
N MET A 358 -3.00 21.08 0.06
CA MET A 358 -2.22 20.21 0.94
C MET A 358 -2.56 20.41 2.43
N ALA A 359 -2.83 21.65 2.85
CA ALA A 359 -3.22 21.96 4.23
C ALA A 359 -4.55 21.33 4.66
N LYS A 360 -5.41 20.93 3.71
CA LYS A 360 -6.72 20.32 3.95
C LYS A 360 -6.72 18.80 3.76
N LEU A 361 -5.58 18.20 3.40
CA LEU A 361 -5.44 16.76 3.28
C LEU A 361 -5.19 16.14 4.64
N VAL A 362 -5.93 15.09 4.98
CA VAL A 362 -5.89 14.44 6.29
C VAL A 362 -5.45 12.99 6.14
N PRO A 363 -4.34 12.57 6.77
CA PRO A 363 -3.99 11.15 6.87
C PRO A 363 -5.09 10.35 7.56
N VAL A 364 -5.44 9.19 7.01
CA VAL A 364 -6.38 8.26 7.66
C VAL A 364 -5.61 7.43 8.67
N LEU A 365 -5.95 7.56 9.95
CA LEU A 365 -5.29 6.86 11.05
C LEU A 365 -5.98 5.53 11.35
N ALA A 366 -5.25 4.61 11.96
CA ALA A 366 -5.82 3.39 12.50
C ALA A 366 -6.83 3.72 13.61
N VAL A 367 -7.96 3.03 13.62
CA VAL A 367 -9.04 3.21 14.59
C VAL A 367 -9.10 2.06 15.60
N SER A 368 -9.79 2.28 16.73
CA SER A 368 -10.03 1.24 17.73
C SER A 368 -10.88 0.10 17.17
N GLU A 369 -10.80 -1.08 17.80
CA GLU A 369 -11.63 -2.22 17.43
C GLU A 369 -13.15 -1.91 17.54
N GLU A 370 -13.56 -1.09 18.51
CA GLU A 370 -14.94 -0.66 18.66
C GLU A 370 -15.39 0.15 17.44
N SER A 371 -14.61 1.15 17.06
CA SER A 371 -14.87 1.97 15.86
C SER A 371 -14.86 1.12 14.59
N THR A 372 -13.91 0.19 14.46
CA THR A 372 -13.85 -0.77 13.35
C THR A 372 -15.14 -1.58 13.27
N ARG A 373 -15.64 -2.12 14.38
CA ARG A 373 -16.92 -2.87 14.41
C ARG A 373 -18.12 -2.01 14.00
N LEU A 374 -18.18 -0.75 14.44
CA LEU A 374 -19.25 0.17 14.05
C LEU A 374 -19.22 0.47 12.56
N MET A 375 -18.02 0.81 12.03
CA MET A 375 -17.84 1.08 10.60
C MET A 375 -18.14 -0.15 9.74
N THR A 376 -17.66 -1.34 10.13
CA THR A 376 -17.92 -2.58 9.39
C THR A 376 -19.43 -2.88 9.29
N ARG A 377 -20.19 -2.74 10.39
CA ARG A 377 -21.64 -2.94 10.37
C ARG A 377 -22.34 -1.94 9.44
N GLY A 378 -21.97 -0.66 9.55
CA GLY A 378 -22.55 0.38 8.70
C GLY A 378 -22.17 0.19 7.23
N TRP A 379 -20.94 -0.23 6.95
CA TRP A 379 -20.45 -0.56 5.61
C TRP A 379 -21.19 -1.76 5.01
N GLN A 380 -21.39 -2.82 5.77
CA GLN A 380 -22.19 -3.97 5.34
C GLN A 380 -23.61 -3.55 4.97
N ARG A 381 -24.27 -2.71 5.79
CA ARG A 381 -25.58 -2.15 5.45
C ARG A 381 -25.55 -1.34 4.16
N PHE A 382 -24.53 -0.51 3.96
CA PHE A 382 -24.38 0.27 2.75
C PHE A 382 -24.17 -0.61 1.52
N THR A 383 -23.28 -1.61 1.57
CA THR A 383 -22.97 -2.48 0.43
C THR A 383 -24.12 -3.41 0.06
N THR A 384 -24.83 -3.97 1.06
CA THR A 384 -25.98 -4.87 0.83
C THR A 384 -27.30 -4.14 0.60
N GLY A 385 -27.42 -2.88 1.04
CA GLY A 385 -28.66 -2.10 0.93
C GLY A 385 -29.71 -2.39 2.00
N HIS A 386 -29.34 -3.12 3.07
CA HIS A 386 -30.27 -3.59 4.13
C HIS A 386 -29.76 -3.23 5.53
#